data_52506758c860a39eec391347a92dc8cd
#
_entry.id   52506758c860a39eec391347a92dc8cd
#
_cell.length_a   1.000
_cell.length_b   1.000
_cell.length_c   1.000
_cell.angle_alpha   90.00
_cell.angle_beta   90.00
_cell.angle_gamma   90.00
#
_symmetry.space_group_name_H-M   'P 1'
#
loop_
_entity.id
_entity.type
_entity.pdbx_description
1 polymer ?
#
loop_
_entity_poly.entity_id
_entity_poly.type
_entity_poly.pdbx_seq_one_letter_code
_entity_poly.pdbx_strand_id
1 'polypeptide(L)'
;MPAQTPTSAPDRTHRWDSLRSPQFKTVDASRAVAVLPLGATEQHGPHLPLSVDTVLVEGVVNAALPHLSAQDPVWVLPTQALSLIHI
;
A
#
# COMPACT_ATOMS: atom_id res chain seq x y z
N MET A 1 2.58 30.32 -9.26
CA MET A 1 3.25 29.15 -8.69
C MET A 1 2.36 28.55 -7.63
N PRO A 2 2.14 27.27 -7.71
CA PRO A 2 1.35 26.66 -6.68
C PRO A 2 2.06 26.74 -5.34
N ALA A 3 1.29 26.91 -4.28
CA ALA A 3 1.82 26.82 -2.95
C ALA A 3 2.42 25.44 -2.73
N GLN A 4 3.52 25.38 -2.05
CA GLN A 4 4.10 24.09 -1.69
C GLN A 4 3.19 23.40 -0.68
N THR A 5 2.99 22.11 -0.88
CA THR A 5 2.27 21.31 0.11
C THR A 5 3.07 21.29 1.41
N PRO A 6 2.47 21.69 2.54
CA PRO A 6 3.17 21.59 3.80
C PRO A 6 3.63 20.16 4.08
N THR A 7 4.82 19.99 4.65
CA THR A 7 5.34 18.67 4.96
C THR A 7 4.48 17.93 6.00
N SER A 8 3.67 18.68 6.75
CA SER A 8 2.74 18.12 7.72
C SER A 8 1.37 17.79 7.14
N ALA A 9 1.14 18.08 5.84
CA ALA A 9 -0.15 17.79 5.23
C ALA A 9 -0.39 16.28 5.17
N PRO A 10 -1.65 15.83 5.32
CA PRO A 10 -1.96 14.41 5.20
C PRO A 10 -1.55 13.86 3.85
N ASP A 11 -1.06 12.64 3.85
CA ASP A 11 -0.76 11.93 2.62
C ASP A 11 -2.08 11.40 2.03
N ARG A 12 -2.33 11.75 0.77
CA ARG A 12 -3.54 11.33 0.06
C ARG A 12 -3.37 10.07 -0.75
N THR A 13 -2.17 9.50 -0.78
CA THR A 13 -1.93 8.25 -1.50
C THR A 13 -2.39 7.04 -0.72
N HIS A 14 -2.60 7.17 0.57
CA HIS A 14 -2.94 6.09 1.50
C HIS A 14 -1.85 5.02 1.60
N ARG A 15 -0.63 5.31 1.13
CA ARG A 15 0.49 4.38 1.25
C ARG A 15 1.34 4.78 2.44
N TRP A 16 1.49 3.84 3.37
CA TRP A 16 2.20 4.09 4.62
C TRP A 16 3.65 4.47 4.41
N ASP A 17 4.32 3.79 3.49
CA ASP A 17 5.74 4.00 3.24
C ASP A 17 6.04 5.28 2.45
N SER A 18 5.03 5.96 1.95
CA SER A 18 5.20 7.26 1.30
C SER A 18 5.11 8.42 2.29
N LEU A 19 4.76 8.17 3.55
CA LEU A 19 4.67 9.21 4.56
C LEU A 19 6.06 9.73 4.92
N ARG A 20 6.13 11.04 5.03
CA ARG A 20 7.28 11.70 5.63
C ARG A 20 7.03 11.88 7.13
N SER A 21 8.12 12.05 7.88
CA SER A 21 8.05 12.17 9.32
C SER A 21 7.02 13.19 9.82
N PRO A 22 6.95 14.41 9.27
CA PRO A 22 5.93 15.38 9.71
C PRO A 22 4.50 14.93 9.38
N GLN A 23 4.31 14.23 8.24
CA GLN A 23 2.99 13.74 7.85
C GLN A 23 2.54 12.61 8.76
N PHE A 24 3.45 11.78 9.22
CA PHE A 24 3.17 10.69 10.12
C PHE A 24 2.46 11.18 11.39
N LYS A 25 2.83 12.36 11.86
CA LYS A 25 2.23 12.95 13.07
C LYS A 25 0.78 13.36 12.86
N THR A 26 0.32 13.45 11.62
CA THR A 26 -1.08 13.79 11.32
C THR A 26 -2.00 12.58 11.30
N VAL A 27 -1.45 11.37 11.40
CA VAL A 27 -2.24 10.14 11.40
C VAL A 27 -2.95 10.00 12.74
N ASP A 28 -4.26 9.84 12.69
CA ASP A 28 -5.06 9.58 13.89
C ASP A 28 -4.99 8.08 14.19
N ALA A 29 -4.12 7.70 15.09
CA ALA A 29 -3.90 6.30 15.43
C ALA A 29 -5.13 5.63 16.04
N SER A 30 -6.03 6.40 16.64
CA SER A 30 -7.26 5.83 17.23
C SER A 30 -8.24 5.34 16.16
N ARG A 31 -8.13 5.83 14.93
CA ARG A 31 -9.04 5.50 13.84
C ARG A 31 -8.35 4.76 12.69
N ALA A 32 -7.04 4.75 12.67
CA ALA A 32 -6.28 4.23 11.54
C ALA A 32 -6.53 2.73 11.33
N VAL A 33 -6.73 2.36 10.07
CA VAL A 33 -6.84 0.97 9.63
C VAL A 33 -5.64 0.67 8.75
N ALA A 34 -4.88 -0.34 9.13
CA ALA A 34 -3.74 -0.80 8.35
C ALA A 34 -4.17 -1.95 7.45
N VAL A 35 -3.83 -1.86 6.17
CA VAL A 35 -4.06 -2.93 5.21
C VAL A 35 -2.71 -3.50 4.82
N LEU A 36 -2.53 -4.78 5.07
CA LEU A 36 -1.32 -5.50 4.68
C LEU A 36 -1.62 -6.40 3.50
N PRO A 37 -1.25 -5.99 2.28
CA PRO A 37 -1.41 -6.86 1.12
C PRO A 37 -0.47 -8.05 1.21
N LEU A 38 -0.98 -9.23 0.95
CA LEU A 38 -0.19 -10.46 0.96
C LEU A 38 -0.16 -11.03 -0.45
N GLY A 39 1.04 -11.28 -0.94
CA GLY A 39 1.29 -11.97 -2.19
C GLY A 39 2.12 -13.22 -1.95
N ALA A 40 2.48 -13.88 -3.02
CA ALA A 40 3.35 -15.04 -2.95
C ALA A 40 4.25 -15.10 -4.17
N THR A 41 5.42 -15.68 -3.98
CA THR A 41 6.33 -16.03 -5.06
C THR A 41 6.39 -17.56 -5.10
N GLU A 42 5.69 -18.15 -6.05
CA GLU A 42 5.57 -19.61 -6.16
C GLU A 42 5.23 -20.02 -7.58
N GLN A 43 5.29 -21.32 -7.85
CA GLN A 43 5.00 -21.82 -9.17
C GLN A 43 3.51 -21.76 -9.50
N HIS A 44 3.20 -21.35 -10.73
CA HIS A 44 1.85 -21.27 -11.27
C HIS A 44 1.79 -21.91 -12.66
N GLY A 45 2.54 -22.97 -12.85
CA GLY A 45 2.65 -23.65 -14.12
C GLY A 45 3.66 -23.00 -15.07
N PRO A 46 3.81 -23.55 -16.29
CA PRO A 46 4.89 -23.11 -17.20
C PRO A 46 4.64 -21.75 -17.86
N HIS A 47 3.42 -21.22 -17.78
CA HIS A 47 3.05 -20.02 -18.53
C HIS A 47 2.93 -18.76 -17.68
N LEU A 48 2.88 -18.89 -16.37
CA LEU A 48 2.71 -17.76 -15.48
C LEU A 48 3.99 -17.49 -14.70
N PRO A 49 4.30 -16.22 -14.46
CA PRO A 49 5.45 -15.88 -13.63
C PRO A 49 5.25 -16.28 -12.18
N LEU A 50 6.35 -16.45 -11.46
CA LEU A 50 6.32 -16.78 -10.04
C LEU A 50 5.65 -15.69 -9.21
N SER A 51 5.64 -14.46 -9.69
CA SER A 51 5.12 -13.29 -8.98
C SER A 51 3.63 -13.03 -9.23
N VAL A 52 2.90 -13.94 -9.87
CA VAL A 52 1.53 -13.66 -10.29
C VAL A 52 0.62 -13.24 -9.13
N ASP A 53 0.73 -13.86 -7.97
CA ASP A 53 -0.11 -13.51 -6.82
C ASP A 53 0.19 -12.10 -6.32
N THR A 54 1.47 -11.73 -6.27
CA THR A 54 1.87 -10.38 -5.86
C THR A 54 1.38 -9.34 -6.86
N VAL A 55 1.51 -9.61 -8.15
CA VAL A 55 1.04 -8.71 -9.20
C VAL A 55 -0.48 -8.53 -9.12
N LEU A 56 -1.22 -9.60 -8.86
CA LEU A 56 -2.68 -9.52 -8.76
C LEU A 56 -3.10 -8.69 -7.55
N VAL A 57 -2.51 -8.92 -6.37
CA VAL A 57 -2.91 -8.17 -5.18
C VAL A 57 -2.53 -6.70 -5.30
N GLU A 58 -1.38 -6.39 -5.89
CA GLU A 58 -1.00 -5.00 -6.13
C GLU A 58 -1.90 -4.33 -7.14
N GLY A 59 -2.35 -5.06 -8.16
CA GLY A 59 -3.33 -4.57 -9.12
C GLY A 59 -4.66 -4.20 -8.45
N VAL A 60 -5.13 -5.04 -7.54
CA VAL A 60 -6.36 -4.78 -6.78
C VAL A 60 -6.19 -3.54 -5.89
N VAL A 61 -5.08 -3.44 -5.18
CA VAL A 61 -4.79 -2.29 -4.32
C VAL A 61 -4.74 -1.01 -5.15
N ASN A 62 -4.02 -1.02 -6.26
CA ASN A 62 -3.90 0.15 -7.13
C ASN A 62 -5.24 0.57 -7.72
N ALA A 63 -6.12 -0.38 -8.00
CA ALA A 63 -7.47 -0.08 -8.48
C ALA A 63 -8.37 0.48 -7.38
N ALA A 64 -8.17 0.06 -6.14
CA ALA A 64 -9.00 0.47 -5.01
C ALA A 64 -8.61 1.85 -4.45
N LEU A 65 -7.32 2.20 -4.46
CA LEU A 65 -6.82 3.41 -3.82
C LEU A 65 -7.50 4.70 -4.31
N PRO A 66 -7.77 4.90 -5.62
CA PRO A 66 -8.43 6.12 -6.07
C PRO A 66 -9.85 6.31 -5.53
N HIS A 67 -10.48 5.26 -5.02
CA HIS A 67 -11.82 5.32 -4.45
C HIS A 67 -11.85 5.76 -3.00
N LEU A 68 -10.68 5.89 -2.37
CA LEU A 68 -10.58 6.40 -1.00
C LEU A 68 -10.55 7.92 -1.01
N SER A 69 -11.20 8.54 -0.01
CA SER A 69 -11.08 9.97 0.20
C SER A 69 -9.89 10.28 1.10
N ALA A 70 -9.45 11.54 1.09
CA ALA A 70 -8.33 11.95 1.93
C ALA A 70 -8.61 11.79 3.43
N GLN A 71 -9.89 11.73 3.82
CA GLN A 71 -10.29 11.56 5.21
C GLN A 71 -10.44 10.10 5.63
N ASP A 72 -10.43 9.17 4.71
CA ASP A 72 -10.50 7.76 5.05
C ASP A 72 -9.26 7.33 5.81
N PRO A 73 -9.38 6.79 7.04
CA PRO A 73 -8.23 6.48 7.88
C PRO A 73 -7.59 5.14 7.51
N VAL A 74 -7.43 4.89 6.22
CA VAL A 74 -6.92 3.62 5.69
C VAL A 74 -5.51 3.83 5.18
N TRP A 75 -4.60 2.96 5.61
CA TRP A 75 -3.19 3.02 5.22
C TRP A 75 -2.75 1.66 4.70
N VAL A 76 -2.21 1.65 3.50
CA VAL A 76 -1.74 0.43 2.86
C VAL A 76 -0.25 0.27 3.13
N LEU A 77 0.10 -0.83 3.77
CA LEU A 77 1.48 -1.19 4.04
C LEU A 77 2.12 -1.80 2.77
N PRO A 78 3.46 -1.84 2.72
CA PRO A 78 4.13 -2.52 1.62
C PRO A 78 3.68 -3.97 1.49
N THR A 79 3.50 -4.42 0.25
CA THR A 79 3.09 -5.79 -0.02
C THR A 79 4.14 -6.78 0.49
N GLN A 80 3.69 -7.82 1.19
CA GLN A 80 4.55 -8.88 1.65
C GLN A 80 4.41 -10.07 0.70
N ALA A 81 5.47 -10.34 -0.04
CA ALA A 81 5.52 -11.47 -0.96
C ALA A 81 6.19 -12.64 -0.26
N LEU A 82 5.40 -13.61 0.13
CA LEU A 82 5.90 -14.82 0.76
C LEU A 82 6.38 -15.79 -0.31
N SER A 83 7.51 -16.45 -0.07
CA SER A 83 8.03 -17.44 -1.00
C SER A 83 7.92 -18.83 -0.41
N LEU A 84 7.27 -19.73 -1.14
CA LEU A 84 7.19 -21.13 -0.77
C LEU A 84 8.26 -21.98 -1.46
N ILE A 85 9.03 -21.38 -2.34
CA ILE A 85 10.03 -22.09 -3.14
C ILE A 85 11.20 -22.59 -2.28
N HIS A 86 11.49 -21.89 -1.20
CA HIS A 86 12.65 -22.15 -0.36
C HIS A 86 12.30 -22.76 1.00
N ILE A 87 11.10 -23.24 1.13
CA ILE A 87 10.65 -23.89 2.38
C ILE A 87 11.00 -25.38 2.40
#